data_898d26ef84c8cfa20bc4e3948e27ba71
#
_entry.id   898d26ef84c8cfa20bc4e3948e27ba71
#
_cell.length_a   1.000
_cell.length_b   1.000
_cell.length_c   1.000
_cell.angle_alpha   90.00
_cell.angle_beta   90.00
_cell.angle_gamma   90.00
#
_symmetry.space_group_name_H-M   'P 1'
#
loop_
_entity.id
_entity.type
_entity.pdbx_description
1 polymer ?
#
loop_
_entity_poly.entity_id
_entity_poly.type
_entity_poly.pdbx_seq_one_letter_code
_entity_poly.pdbx_strand_id
1 'polypeptide(L)'
;MAFGTDPDGTHRYRATATWSGSTGAGYDGFTRAHRITAPPAQAALELSNDPSLGGDASRLDPEQLVLAAASSCQLLSFLAIAARARIDVTGYRDDAEATMSHDEGPARIAAIVLRPRITVAPGPGVPRVERLVHLAHQECYVANSLATPVTVEPTVTFSM
;
A
#
# COMPACT_ATOMS: atom_id res chain seq x y z
N MET A 1 2.41 21.08 14.84
CA MET A 1 2.70 21.67 13.53
C MET A 1 1.94 20.88 12.49
N ALA A 2 1.01 21.50 11.77
CA ALA A 2 0.32 20.86 10.66
C ALA A 2 1.36 20.58 9.57
N PHE A 3 1.44 19.35 9.07
CA PHE A 3 2.18 19.03 7.87
C PHE A 3 1.34 19.59 6.71
N GLY A 4 1.63 20.84 6.33
CA GLY A 4 0.97 21.52 5.24
C GLY A 4 1.76 21.37 3.94
N THR A 5 1.10 21.65 2.86
CA THR A 5 1.75 21.91 1.58
C THR A 5 2.63 23.15 1.75
N ASP A 6 3.92 23.06 1.42
CA ASP A 6 4.78 24.22 1.39
C ASP A 6 4.23 25.27 0.40
N PRO A 7 4.62 26.56 0.52
CA PRO A 7 4.15 27.61 -0.39
C PRO A 7 4.42 27.33 -1.88
N ASP A 8 5.39 26.46 -2.19
CA ASP A 8 5.76 26.02 -3.53
C ASP A 8 4.95 24.78 -4.02
N GLY A 9 3.97 24.32 -3.26
CA GLY A 9 3.16 23.13 -3.57
C GLY A 9 3.80 21.79 -3.17
N THR A 10 4.95 21.80 -2.49
CA THR A 10 5.64 20.57 -2.08
C THR A 10 5.00 19.95 -0.84
N HIS A 11 4.75 18.64 -0.89
CA HIS A 11 4.32 17.84 0.26
C HIS A 11 5.52 17.11 0.85
N ARG A 12 5.72 17.22 2.17
CA ARG A 12 6.82 16.56 2.87
C ARG A 12 6.29 15.54 3.86
N TYR A 13 6.81 14.32 3.78
CA TYR A 13 6.52 13.23 4.71
C TYR A 13 7.76 12.89 5.50
N ARG A 14 7.58 12.50 6.77
CA ARG A 14 8.67 12.10 7.66
C ARG A 14 8.29 10.85 8.41
N ALA A 15 9.25 9.95 8.57
CA ALA A 15 9.13 8.79 9.42
C ALA A 15 10.43 8.60 10.21
N THR A 16 10.33 7.96 11.37
CA THR A 16 11.47 7.60 12.21
C THR A 16 11.42 6.10 12.47
N ALA A 17 12.51 5.40 12.12
CA ALA A 17 12.73 4.01 12.48
C ALA A 17 13.60 3.95 13.74
N THR A 18 13.19 3.13 14.72
CA THR A 18 13.93 2.94 15.97
C THR A 18 14.10 1.46 16.24
N TRP A 19 15.34 1.04 16.45
CA TRP A 19 15.73 -0.29 16.88
C TRP A 19 16.68 -0.17 18.05
N SER A 20 16.64 -1.11 18.98
CA SER A 20 17.61 -1.26 20.07
C SER A 20 17.97 -2.71 20.27
N GLY A 21 19.24 -2.97 20.53
CA GLY A 21 19.78 -4.32 20.70
C GLY A 21 21.27 -4.36 20.46
N SER A 22 21.79 -5.52 20.12
CA SER A 22 23.19 -5.72 19.77
C SER A 22 23.31 -6.74 18.63
N THR A 23 24.13 -6.44 17.64
CA THR A 23 24.50 -7.39 16.58
C THR A 23 25.77 -8.21 16.93
N GLY A 24 26.31 -8.04 18.13
CA GLY A 24 27.59 -8.65 18.55
C GLY A 24 27.55 -10.16 18.62
N ALA A 25 26.38 -10.79 18.73
CA ALA A 25 26.19 -12.24 18.68
C ALA A 25 26.08 -12.82 17.24
N GLY A 26 26.32 -12.01 16.22
CA GLY A 26 26.22 -12.41 14.81
C GLY A 26 24.81 -12.33 14.24
N TYR A 27 24.67 -12.78 12.98
CA TYR A 27 23.43 -12.61 12.19
C TYR A 27 22.19 -13.21 12.85
N ASP A 28 22.31 -14.38 13.45
CA ASP A 28 21.18 -15.07 14.09
C ASP A 28 20.90 -14.60 15.52
N GLY A 29 21.80 -13.79 16.10
CA GLY A 29 21.77 -13.39 17.51
C GLY A 29 21.03 -12.11 17.83
N PHE A 30 20.49 -11.38 16.84
CA PHE A 30 19.81 -10.10 17.12
C PHE A 30 18.32 -10.10 16.71
N THR A 31 17.52 -9.35 17.44
CA THR A 31 16.10 -9.16 17.11
C THR A 31 15.92 -8.26 15.88
N ARG A 32 14.99 -8.63 14.99
CA ARG A 32 14.55 -7.80 13.86
C ARG A 32 13.37 -6.89 14.25
N ALA A 33 12.86 -7.04 15.47
CA ALA A 33 11.76 -6.21 15.94
C ALA A 33 12.20 -4.73 16.05
N HIS A 34 11.42 -3.85 15.42
CA HIS A 34 11.69 -2.42 15.40
C HIS A 34 10.38 -1.63 15.34
N ARG A 35 10.47 -0.33 15.51
CA ARG A 35 9.31 0.56 15.58
C ARG A 35 9.43 1.68 14.55
N ILE A 36 8.32 1.97 13.87
CA ILE A 36 8.17 3.12 12.97
C ILE A 36 7.15 4.08 13.54
N THR A 37 7.46 5.37 13.50
CA THR A 37 6.53 6.47 13.75
C THR A 37 6.54 7.42 12.57
N ALA A 38 5.38 7.97 12.22
CA ALA A 38 5.23 8.91 11.09
C ALA A 38 4.31 10.07 11.50
N PRO A 39 4.82 11.09 12.21
CA PRO A 39 4.01 12.24 12.59
C PRO A 39 3.40 12.94 11.36
N PRO A 40 2.15 13.48 11.48
CA PRO A 40 1.37 13.69 12.71
C PRO A 40 0.54 12.49 13.18
N ALA A 41 0.60 11.33 12.49
CA ALA A 41 -0.13 10.15 12.93
C ALA A 41 0.29 9.75 14.35
N GLN A 42 -0.71 9.43 15.19
CA GLN A 42 -0.47 9.01 16.58
C GLN A 42 -0.11 7.52 16.67
N ALA A 43 -0.56 6.74 15.68
CA ALA A 43 -0.26 5.31 15.61
C ALA A 43 1.22 5.08 15.28
N ALA A 44 1.81 4.11 15.96
CA ALA A 44 3.11 3.57 15.62
C ALA A 44 2.93 2.16 15.06
N LEU A 45 3.89 1.74 14.23
CA LEU A 45 3.95 0.39 13.69
C LEU A 45 5.07 -0.37 14.37
N GLU A 46 4.74 -1.53 14.93
CA GLU A 46 5.71 -2.50 15.43
C GLU A 46 5.98 -3.51 14.31
N LEU A 47 7.18 -3.50 13.79
CA LEU A 47 7.60 -4.24 12.61
C LEU A 47 8.64 -5.29 12.93
N SER A 48 8.83 -6.19 12.00
CA SER A 48 9.94 -7.13 11.98
C SER A 48 10.42 -7.36 10.55
N ASN A 49 11.10 -8.44 10.29
CA ASN A 49 11.48 -8.88 8.95
C ASN A 49 10.64 -10.09 8.53
N ASP A 50 10.75 -10.52 7.28
CA ASP A 50 10.21 -11.79 6.81
C ASP A 50 10.74 -12.95 7.70
N PRO A 51 9.87 -13.92 8.06
CA PRO A 51 10.28 -15.05 8.88
C PRO A 51 11.46 -15.87 8.31
N SER A 52 11.57 -15.98 6.98
CA SER A 52 12.71 -16.65 6.33
C SER A 52 14.04 -15.93 6.55
N LEU A 53 13.99 -14.65 6.94
CA LEU A 53 15.14 -13.81 7.27
C LEU A 53 15.29 -13.59 8.79
N GLY A 54 14.69 -14.47 9.60
CA GLY A 54 14.74 -14.43 11.06
C GLY A 54 13.78 -13.42 11.70
N GLY A 55 12.74 -13.04 11.00
CA GLY A 55 11.71 -12.13 11.49
C GLY A 55 10.61 -12.82 12.31
N ASP A 56 9.71 -12.03 12.84
CA ASP A 56 8.54 -12.43 13.63
C ASP A 56 7.28 -12.33 12.75
N ALA A 57 6.68 -13.48 12.41
CA ALA A 57 5.50 -13.58 11.56
C ALA A 57 4.24 -12.90 12.14
N SER A 58 4.25 -12.54 13.41
CA SER A 58 3.14 -11.80 14.04
C SER A 58 3.19 -10.29 13.79
N ARG A 59 4.25 -9.80 13.16
CA ARG A 59 4.50 -8.39 12.83
C ARG A 59 4.57 -8.20 11.34
N LEU A 60 4.19 -7.01 10.87
CA LEU A 60 4.39 -6.63 9.48
C LEU A 60 5.88 -6.50 9.16
N ASP A 61 6.23 -6.80 7.93
CA ASP A 61 7.54 -6.55 7.33
C ASP A 61 7.50 -5.34 6.36
N PRO A 62 8.65 -4.83 5.92
CA PRO A 62 8.72 -3.71 4.99
C PRO A 62 8.05 -3.97 3.63
N GLU A 63 8.11 -5.19 3.13
CA GLU A 63 7.52 -5.60 1.86
C GLU A 63 5.98 -5.54 1.92
N GLN A 64 5.42 -6.00 3.04
CA GLN A 64 3.98 -5.88 3.31
C GLN A 64 3.54 -4.41 3.42
N LEU A 65 4.38 -3.53 3.95
CA LEU A 65 4.08 -2.09 3.99
C LEU A 65 4.05 -1.47 2.60
N VAL A 66 4.94 -1.85 1.70
CA VAL A 66 4.92 -1.40 0.29
C VAL A 66 3.63 -1.85 -0.39
N LEU A 67 3.26 -3.12 -0.22
CA LEU A 67 2.00 -3.68 -0.75
C LEU A 67 0.78 -2.94 -0.19
N ALA A 68 0.72 -2.75 1.12
CA ALA A 68 -0.36 -2.04 1.79
C ALA A 68 -0.47 -0.58 1.33
N ALA A 69 0.66 0.09 1.11
CA ALA A 69 0.68 1.45 0.60
C ALA A 69 0.12 1.54 -0.83
N ALA A 70 0.48 0.60 -1.72
CA ALA A 70 -0.04 0.53 -3.09
C ALA A 70 -1.56 0.30 -3.10
N SER A 71 -2.05 -0.67 -2.32
CA SER A 71 -3.48 -0.97 -2.18
C SER A 71 -4.26 0.20 -1.59
N SER A 72 -3.77 0.81 -0.51
CA SER A 72 -4.41 1.96 0.14
C SER A 72 -4.47 3.19 -0.79
N CYS A 73 -3.40 3.46 -1.55
CA CYS A 73 -3.37 4.56 -2.50
C CYS A 73 -4.38 4.35 -3.64
N GLN A 74 -4.47 3.13 -4.19
CA GLN A 74 -5.47 2.76 -5.19
C GLN A 74 -6.89 2.97 -4.69
N LEU A 75 -7.19 2.51 -3.46
CA LEU A 75 -8.49 2.72 -2.81
C LEU A 75 -8.84 4.22 -2.76
N LEU A 76 -7.96 5.04 -2.21
CA LEU A 76 -8.23 6.48 -2.00
C LEU A 76 -8.37 7.22 -3.34
N SER A 77 -7.53 6.92 -4.33
CA SER A 77 -7.64 7.48 -5.69
C SER A 77 -8.96 7.09 -6.33
N PHE A 78 -9.36 5.83 -6.23
CA PHE A 78 -10.65 5.37 -6.78
C PHE A 78 -11.85 6.04 -6.10
N LEU A 79 -11.89 6.08 -4.77
CA LEU A 79 -12.99 6.73 -4.04
C LEU A 79 -13.13 8.21 -4.42
N ALA A 80 -12.01 8.92 -4.56
CA ALA A 80 -12.04 10.33 -4.97
C ALA A 80 -12.60 10.51 -6.39
N ILE A 81 -12.19 9.67 -7.34
CA ILE A 81 -12.68 9.71 -8.73
C ILE A 81 -14.16 9.30 -8.81
N ALA A 82 -14.56 8.23 -8.11
CA ALA A 82 -15.94 7.76 -8.05
C ALA A 82 -16.87 8.84 -7.49
N ALA A 83 -16.48 9.52 -6.41
CA ALA A 83 -17.24 10.61 -5.82
C ALA A 83 -17.43 11.78 -6.82
N ARG A 84 -16.37 12.21 -7.52
CA ARG A 84 -16.46 13.23 -8.58
C ARG A 84 -17.35 12.79 -9.74
N ALA A 85 -17.35 11.49 -10.08
CA ALA A 85 -18.21 10.92 -11.10
C ALA A 85 -19.65 10.66 -10.63
N ARG A 86 -19.97 10.99 -9.37
CA ARG A 86 -21.26 10.73 -8.71
C ARG A 86 -21.66 9.26 -8.71
N ILE A 87 -20.69 8.39 -8.51
CA ILE A 87 -20.92 6.96 -8.28
C ILE A 87 -20.88 6.73 -6.78
N ASP A 88 -21.96 6.14 -6.27
CA ASP A 88 -22.08 5.75 -4.86
C ASP A 88 -21.41 4.38 -4.65
N VAL A 89 -20.23 4.39 -4.05
CA VAL A 89 -19.46 3.20 -3.68
C VAL A 89 -19.84 2.83 -2.26
N THR A 90 -20.44 1.66 -2.09
CA THR A 90 -20.91 1.14 -0.78
C THR A 90 -19.98 0.13 -0.16
N GLY A 91 -18.99 -0.40 -0.89
CA GLY A 91 -17.99 -1.33 -0.38
C GLY A 91 -16.77 -1.39 -1.28
N TYR A 92 -15.61 -1.63 -0.64
CA TYR A 92 -14.34 -1.87 -1.31
C TYR A 92 -13.51 -2.83 -0.48
N ARG A 93 -12.99 -3.85 -1.11
CA ARG A 93 -12.03 -4.79 -0.53
C ARG A 93 -11.00 -5.14 -1.58
N ASP A 94 -9.73 -5.04 -1.24
CA ASP A 94 -8.64 -5.42 -2.13
C ASP A 94 -7.86 -6.60 -1.52
N ASP A 95 -7.79 -7.70 -2.24
CA ASP A 95 -6.96 -8.86 -1.91
C ASP A 95 -5.68 -8.76 -2.74
N ALA A 96 -4.81 -7.83 -2.36
CA ALA A 96 -3.57 -7.51 -3.03
C ALA A 96 -2.48 -8.57 -2.78
N GLU A 97 -1.62 -8.78 -3.77
CA GLU A 97 -0.51 -9.73 -3.73
C GLU A 97 0.77 -9.09 -4.28
N ALA A 98 1.90 -9.35 -3.63
CA ALA A 98 3.22 -8.99 -4.12
C ALA A 98 4.09 -10.23 -4.28
N THR A 99 4.89 -10.28 -5.34
CA THR A 99 5.81 -11.38 -5.61
C THR A 99 7.24 -10.87 -5.49
N MET A 100 8.07 -11.55 -4.67
CA MET A 100 9.52 -11.37 -4.63
C MET A 100 10.19 -12.29 -5.63
N SER A 101 11.21 -11.80 -6.33
CA SER A 101 12.08 -12.62 -7.19
C SER A 101 13.53 -12.45 -6.81
N HIS A 102 14.27 -13.56 -6.90
CA HIS A 102 15.70 -13.65 -6.68
C HIS A 102 16.46 -14.04 -7.97
N ASP A 103 15.75 -14.15 -9.09
CA ASP A 103 16.28 -14.80 -10.30
C ASP A 103 17.23 -13.90 -11.11
N GLU A 104 17.10 -12.58 -10.98
CA GLU A 104 17.94 -11.62 -11.72
C GLU A 104 18.39 -10.46 -10.83
N GLY A 105 19.59 -10.51 -10.30
CA GLY A 105 20.21 -9.45 -9.51
C GLY A 105 19.74 -9.41 -8.04
N PRO A 106 19.80 -8.25 -7.37
CA PRO A 106 19.36 -8.12 -5.99
C PRO A 106 17.87 -8.44 -5.85
N ALA A 107 17.51 -9.19 -4.80
CA ALA A 107 16.12 -9.52 -4.47
C ALA A 107 15.26 -8.24 -4.40
N ARG A 108 14.09 -8.28 -5.02
CA ARG A 108 13.15 -7.15 -5.08
C ARG A 108 11.72 -7.63 -5.24
N ILE A 109 10.76 -6.77 -4.91
CA ILE A 109 9.38 -6.99 -5.29
C ILE A 109 9.31 -6.91 -6.82
N ALA A 110 9.02 -8.04 -7.47
CA ALA A 110 9.02 -8.16 -8.93
C ALA A 110 7.70 -7.72 -9.56
N ALA A 111 6.58 -7.93 -8.86
CA ALA A 111 5.25 -7.54 -9.31
C ALA A 111 4.32 -7.30 -8.11
N ILE A 112 3.34 -6.42 -8.30
CA ILE A 112 2.20 -6.21 -7.39
C ILE A 112 0.92 -6.35 -8.22
N VAL A 113 -0.04 -7.13 -7.72
CA VAL A 113 -1.37 -7.30 -8.31
C VAL A 113 -2.41 -6.87 -7.28
N LEU A 114 -3.20 -5.86 -7.62
CA LEU A 114 -4.33 -5.39 -6.83
C LEU A 114 -5.61 -6.02 -7.38
N ARG A 115 -6.43 -6.62 -6.52
CA ARG A 115 -7.70 -7.29 -6.90
C ARG A 115 -8.89 -6.69 -6.15
N PRO A 116 -9.24 -5.42 -6.44
CA PRO A 116 -10.32 -4.76 -5.74
C PRO A 116 -11.68 -5.35 -6.11
N ARG A 117 -12.43 -5.76 -5.09
CA ARG A 117 -13.84 -6.09 -5.15
C ARG A 117 -14.65 -4.88 -4.70
N ILE A 118 -15.41 -4.30 -5.62
CA ILE A 118 -16.07 -3.01 -5.45
C ILE A 118 -17.57 -3.23 -5.48
N THR A 119 -18.27 -2.75 -4.46
CA THR A 119 -19.73 -2.72 -4.43
C THR A 119 -20.19 -1.29 -4.63
N VAL A 120 -21.10 -1.08 -5.58
CA VAL A 120 -21.72 0.21 -5.89
C VAL A 120 -23.23 0.14 -5.80
N ALA A 121 -23.88 1.26 -5.49
CA ALA A 121 -25.32 1.37 -5.62
C ALA A 121 -25.76 1.18 -7.08
N PRO A 122 -27.00 0.69 -7.33
CA PRO A 122 -27.51 0.51 -8.68
C PRO A 122 -27.51 1.82 -9.48
N GLY A 123 -27.21 1.73 -10.78
CA GLY A 123 -27.23 2.88 -11.70
C GLY A 123 -26.10 2.90 -12.71
N PRO A 124 -24.81 2.91 -12.31
CA PRO A 124 -23.72 2.88 -13.28
C PRO A 124 -23.59 1.48 -13.88
N GLY A 125 -23.17 1.39 -15.15
CA GLY A 125 -22.77 0.09 -15.73
C GLY A 125 -21.39 -0.35 -15.25
N VAL A 126 -21.15 -1.66 -15.13
CA VAL A 126 -19.84 -2.23 -14.76
C VAL A 126 -18.69 -1.64 -15.56
N PRO A 127 -18.76 -1.54 -16.91
CA PRO A 127 -17.63 -0.99 -17.69
C PRO A 127 -17.30 0.48 -17.36
N ARG A 128 -18.28 1.25 -16.86
CA ARG A 128 -18.01 2.63 -16.41
C ARG A 128 -17.20 2.64 -15.12
N VAL A 129 -17.56 1.79 -14.16
CA VAL A 129 -16.85 1.69 -12.88
C VAL A 129 -15.42 1.19 -13.11
N GLU A 130 -15.24 0.14 -13.91
CA GLU A 130 -13.92 -0.40 -14.25
C GLU A 130 -13.00 0.64 -14.90
N ARG A 131 -13.52 1.45 -15.82
CA ARG A 131 -12.75 2.56 -16.40
C ARG A 131 -12.27 3.56 -15.34
N LEU A 132 -13.09 3.85 -14.32
CA LEU A 132 -12.69 4.73 -13.22
C LEU A 132 -11.64 4.09 -12.32
N VAL A 133 -11.67 2.77 -12.14
CA VAL A 133 -10.62 2.04 -11.42
C VAL A 133 -9.29 2.17 -12.14
N HIS A 134 -9.26 1.97 -13.46
CA HIS A 134 -8.04 2.12 -14.25
C HIS A 134 -7.54 3.57 -14.32
N LEU A 135 -8.45 4.55 -14.36
CA LEU A 135 -8.08 5.96 -14.25
C LEU A 135 -7.45 6.26 -12.88
N ALA A 136 -8.03 5.72 -11.81
CA ALA A 136 -7.48 5.85 -10.46
C ALA A 136 -6.07 5.24 -10.34
N HIS A 137 -5.85 4.13 -11.03
CA HIS A 137 -4.53 3.52 -11.09
C HIS A 137 -3.50 4.42 -11.78
N GLN A 138 -3.85 5.06 -12.88
CA GLN A 138 -2.98 6.03 -13.57
C GLN A 138 -2.64 7.25 -12.70
N GLU A 139 -3.54 7.65 -11.81
CA GLU A 139 -3.35 8.77 -10.87
C GLU A 139 -2.80 8.34 -9.49
N CYS A 140 -2.53 7.06 -9.27
CA CYS A 140 -2.05 6.54 -8.00
C CYS A 140 -0.60 6.94 -7.75
N TYR A 141 -0.36 7.84 -6.80
CA TYR A 141 0.97 8.37 -6.49
C TYR A 141 1.97 7.28 -6.09
N VAL A 142 1.54 6.30 -5.29
CA VAL A 142 2.42 5.20 -4.86
C VAL A 142 2.79 4.32 -6.04
N ALA A 143 1.83 3.89 -6.88
CA ALA A 143 2.13 3.08 -8.06
C ALA A 143 3.07 3.82 -9.02
N ASN A 144 2.86 5.12 -9.24
CA ASN A 144 3.72 5.95 -10.10
C ASN A 144 5.12 6.19 -9.51
N SER A 145 5.33 5.92 -8.22
CA SER A 145 6.62 6.08 -7.52
C SER A 145 7.42 4.79 -7.46
N LEU A 146 6.83 3.65 -7.84
CA LEU A 146 7.49 2.34 -7.81
C LEU A 146 8.07 2.00 -9.18
N ALA A 147 9.27 1.40 -9.20
CA ALA A 147 9.83 0.77 -10.39
C ALA A 147 9.20 -0.61 -10.65
N THR A 148 8.59 -1.20 -9.63
CA THR A 148 7.86 -2.47 -9.72
C THR A 148 6.57 -2.30 -10.51
N PRO A 149 6.25 -3.16 -11.48
CA PRO A 149 4.96 -3.16 -12.15
C PRO A 149 3.82 -3.39 -11.13
N VAL A 150 2.81 -2.52 -11.18
CA VAL A 150 1.58 -2.66 -10.41
C VAL A 150 0.42 -2.84 -11.39
N THR A 151 -0.34 -3.91 -11.25
CA THR A 151 -1.53 -4.19 -12.08
C THR A 151 -2.79 -4.18 -11.24
N VAL A 152 -3.94 -3.87 -11.85
CA VAL A 152 -5.24 -3.81 -11.18
C VAL A 152 -6.25 -4.67 -11.93
N GLU A 153 -6.85 -5.64 -11.22
CA GLU A 153 -7.84 -6.60 -11.71
C GLU A 153 -9.16 -6.42 -10.95
N PRO A 154 -10.00 -5.43 -11.30
CA PRO A 154 -11.21 -5.11 -10.54
C PRO A 154 -12.34 -6.10 -10.77
N THR A 155 -13.16 -6.30 -9.73
CA THR A 155 -14.47 -6.95 -9.81
C THR A 155 -15.53 -6.00 -9.27
N VAL A 156 -16.59 -5.75 -10.03
CA VAL A 156 -17.67 -4.83 -9.65
C VAL A 156 -18.97 -5.59 -9.40
N THR A 157 -19.61 -5.29 -8.27
CA THR A 157 -20.93 -5.82 -7.88
C THR A 157 -21.86 -4.66 -7.50
N PHE A 158 -23.17 -4.94 -7.48
CA PHE A 158 -24.17 -3.96 -7.06
C PHE A 158 -24.71 -4.32 -5.67
N SER A 159 -24.91 -3.29 -4.82
CA SER A 159 -25.68 -3.49 -3.59
C SER A 159 -27.13 -3.77 -3.91
N MET A 160 -27.75 -4.63 -3.12
CA MET A 160 -29.20 -4.89 -3.18
C MET A 160 -29.98 -3.72 -2.62
#